data_2eefd2bfa6fd6551416f58c399ea4a12
#
_entry.id   2eefd2bfa6fd6551416f58c399ea4a12
#
_cell.length_a   1.000
_cell.length_b   1.000
_cell.length_c   1.000
_cell.angle_alpha   90.00
_cell.angle_beta   90.00
_cell.angle_gamma   90.00
#
_symmetry.space_group_name_H-M   'P 1'
#
loop_
_entity.id
_entity.type
_entity.pdbx_description
1 polymer ?
#
loop_
_entity_poly.entity_id
_entity_poly.type
_entity_poly.pdbx_seq_one_letter_code
_entity_poly.pdbx_strand_id
1 'polypeptide(L)'
;MTAKTVLLVIVAAMILFCVGFAAMWNKQKQGNAAPQGGTFSVLQGNVDGHPMLAMIDMGLRDSPERQSLPIFLSISTPLIDPTSDGLPTKNDEDSLNSWEDAVEARLQSAGRFVFVGRVTWNGHRELLYYLATQQPASDNLKTLADGRATRPFAFASERDEKWTKAGFWLNRK
;
A
#
# COMPACT_ATOMS: atom_id res chain seq x y z
N MET A 1 -22.99 8.64 9.75
CA MET A 1 -21.74 8.91 9.00
C MET A 1 -21.67 7.94 7.85
N THR A 2 -21.48 8.40 6.61
CA THR A 2 -21.46 7.52 5.45
C THR A 2 -20.10 6.81 5.35
N ALA A 3 -20.08 5.60 4.76
CA ALA A 3 -18.85 4.81 4.57
C ALA A 3 -17.70 5.61 3.90
N LYS A 4 -18.04 6.58 3.03
CA LYS A 4 -17.07 7.50 2.42
C LYS A 4 -16.38 8.44 3.42
N THR A 5 -17.09 8.88 4.46
CA THR A 5 -16.52 9.77 5.49
C THR A 5 -15.57 9.03 6.41
N VAL A 6 -15.90 7.79 6.77
CA VAL A 6 -15.04 6.94 7.60
C VAL A 6 -13.75 6.59 6.86
N LEU A 7 -13.84 6.29 5.56
CA LEU A 7 -12.69 5.94 4.75
C LEU A 7 -11.74 7.11 4.52
N LEU A 8 -12.28 8.32 4.28
CA LEU A 8 -11.46 9.54 4.11
C LEU A 8 -10.69 9.86 5.41
N VAL A 9 -11.30 9.60 6.57
CA VAL A 9 -10.66 9.77 7.88
C VAL A 9 -9.54 8.75 8.11
N ILE A 10 -9.71 7.49 7.66
CA ILE A 10 -8.67 6.46 7.78
C ILE A 10 -7.46 6.78 6.90
N VAL A 11 -7.68 7.17 5.64
CA VAL A 11 -6.60 7.58 4.73
C VAL A 11 -5.92 8.87 5.23
N ALA A 12 -6.68 9.84 5.71
CA ALA A 12 -6.14 11.08 6.29
C ALA A 12 -5.39 10.82 7.61
N ALA A 13 -5.85 9.90 8.45
CA ALA A 13 -5.18 9.54 9.69
C ALA A 13 -3.84 8.86 9.43
N MET A 14 -3.74 7.94 8.45
CA MET A 14 -2.46 7.33 8.05
C MET A 14 -1.49 8.39 7.50
N ILE A 15 -1.97 9.40 6.78
CA ILE A 15 -1.14 10.48 6.22
C ILE A 15 -0.64 11.45 7.31
N LEU A 16 -1.46 11.78 8.30
CA LEU A 16 -1.10 12.69 9.40
C LEU A 16 -0.20 12.05 10.46
N PHE A 17 -0.28 10.73 10.65
CA PHE A 17 0.50 10.00 11.66
C PHE A 17 1.99 9.83 11.32
N CYS A 18 2.38 10.09 10.07
CA CYS A 18 3.79 10.01 9.64
C CYS A 18 4.72 11.04 10.32
N VAL A 19 4.21 12.02 11.04
CA VAL A 19 5.00 13.18 11.52
C VAL A 19 5.54 13.02 12.94
N GLY A 20 5.14 12.01 13.72
CA GLY A 20 5.42 12.00 15.17
C GLY A 20 5.97 10.72 15.80
N PHE A 21 6.24 9.65 15.06
CA PHE A 21 6.51 8.37 15.71
C PHE A 21 7.96 7.87 15.53
N ALA A 22 8.76 7.97 16.60
CA ALA A 22 9.99 7.19 16.80
C ALA A 22 9.65 5.80 17.35
N ALA A 23 9.02 4.94 16.53
CA ALA A 23 8.80 3.56 16.91
C ALA A 23 10.11 2.76 16.80
N MET A 24 10.42 1.95 17.79
CA MET A 24 11.54 0.98 17.71
C MET A 24 11.22 -0.06 16.65
N TRP A 25 12.01 -0.07 15.55
CA TRP A 25 11.86 -0.99 14.44
C TRP A 25 12.88 -2.12 14.53
N ASN A 26 12.41 -3.35 14.54
CA ASN A 26 13.26 -4.52 14.32
C ASN A 26 13.23 -4.91 12.84
N LYS A 27 14.42 -4.98 12.22
CA LYS A 27 14.56 -5.41 10.82
C LYS A 27 14.69 -6.94 10.81
N GLN A 28 13.67 -7.63 10.39
CA GLN A 28 13.68 -9.09 10.25
C GLN A 28 13.45 -9.48 8.79
N LYS A 29 14.39 -10.26 8.24
CA LYS A 29 14.20 -10.88 6.92
C LYS A 29 13.28 -12.09 7.06
N GLN A 30 12.06 -12.00 6.59
CA GLN A 30 11.19 -13.15 6.39
C GLN A 30 10.87 -13.31 4.91
N GLY A 31 11.08 -14.53 4.42
CA GLY A 31 10.82 -14.87 3.03
C GLY A 31 9.35 -15.14 2.78
N ASN A 32 8.62 -14.12 2.35
CA ASN A 32 7.38 -14.29 1.59
C ASN A 32 7.66 -13.82 0.17
N ALA A 33 7.09 -14.49 -0.82
CA ALA A 33 7.36 -14.22 -2.22
C ALA A 33 7.21 -12.72 -2.54
N ALA A 34 8.35 -12.07 -2.78
CA ALA A 34 8.37 -10.70 -3.25
C ALA A 34 8.01 -10.67 -4.73
N PRO A 35 7.35 -9.61 -5.24
CA PRO A 35 7.21 -9.38 -6.66
C PRO A 35 8.57 -9.48 -7.34
N GLN A 36 8.62 -10.10 -8.52
CA GLN A 36 9.89 -10.39 -9.19
C GLN A 36 10.62 -9.09 -9.55
N GLY A 37 11.86 -8.93 -9.06
CA GLY A 37 12.79 -7.88 -9.47
C GLY A 37 13.09 -6.77 -8.45
N GLY A 38 12.38 -6.68 -7.32
CA GLY A 38 12.61 -5.65 -6.30
C GLY A 38 13.53 -6.08 -5.16
N THR A 39 14.14 -5.10 -4.47
CA THR A 39 14.92 -5.33 -3.23
C THR A 39 14.00 -5.10 -2.02
N PHE A 40 13.15 -6.07 -1.73
CA PHE A 40 12.16 -5.93 -0.66
C PHE A 40 12.76 -6.14 0.74
N SER A 41 12.35 -5.28 1.67
CA SER A 41 12.59 -5.43 3.10
C SER A 41 11.26 -5.48 3.84
N VAL A 42 11.17 -6.40 4.80
CA VAL A 42 10.04 -6.45 5.74
C VAL A 42 10.39 -5.63 6.96
N LEU A 43 9.56 -4.64 7.25
CA LEU A 43 9.64 -3.78 8.41
C LEU A 43 8.51 -4.18 9.36
N GLN A 44 8.85 -4.31 10.65
CA GLN A 44 7.88 -4.60 11.69
C GLN A 44 7.84 -3.45 12.69
N GLY A 45 6.67 -3.15 13.22
CA GLY A 45 6.49 -2.11 14.22
C GLY A 45 5.20 -2.30 15.01
N ASN A 46 4.96 -1.37 15.92
CA ASN A 46 3.71 -1.27 16.65
C ASN A 46 3.20 0.17 16.54
N VAL A 47 1.93 0.33 16.20
CA VAL A 47 1.25 1.61 16.08
C VAL A 47 -0.04 1.53 16.90
N ASP A 48 -0.18 2.38 17.90
CA ASP A 48 -1.34 2.44 18.79
C ASP A 48 -1.70 1.08 19.44
N GLY A 49 -0.67 0.30 19.80
CA GLY A 49 -0.86 -1.02 20.41
C GLY A 49 -1.09 -2.16 19.42
N HIS A 50 -1.21 -1.89 18.12
CA HIS A 50 -1.40 -2.90 17.08
C HIS A 50 -0.11 -3.17 16.31
N PRO A 51 0.24 -4.44 16.05
CA PRO A 51 1.38 -4.77 15.21
C PRO A 51 1.17 -4.26 13.80
N MET A 52 2.24 -3.78 13.18
CA MET A 52 2.28 -3.34 11.79
C MET A 52 3.37 -4.08 11.04
N LEU A 53 3.03 -4.58 9.85
CA LEU A 53 3.94 -5.20 8.90
C LEU A 53 3.98 -4.37 7.62
N ALA A 54 5.17 -3.96 7.20
CA ALA A 54 5.35 -3.28 5.91
C ALA A 54 6.41 -4.00 5.09
N MET A 55 6.07 -4.34 3.85
CA MET A 55 7.00 -4.87 2.85
C MET A 55 7.27 -3.76 1.83
N ILE A 56 8.50 -3.27 1.79
CA ILE A 56 8.88 -2.08 1.00
C ILE A 56 10.02 -2.41 0.05
N ASP A 57 9.92 -2.00 -1.20
CA ASP A 57 11.01 -2.09 -2.17
C ASP A 57 12.05 -1.00 -1.92
N MET A 58 13.10 -1.38 -1.21
CA MET A 58 14.21 -0.47 -0.87
C MET A 58 15.08 -0.10 -2.09
N GLY A 59 14.97 -0.84 -3.20
CA GLY A 59 15.64 -0.52 -4.46
C GLY A 59 15.13 0.79 -5.08
N LEU A 60 13.94 1.23 -4.70
CA LEU A 60 13.37 2.49 -5.18
C LEU A 60 13.94 3.74 -4.49
N ARG A 61 14.77 3.59 -3.44
CA ARG A 61 15.33 4.73 -2.70
C ARG A 61 16.02 5.73 -3.61
N ASP A 62 16.89 5.25 -4.49
CA ASP A 62 17.70 6.05 -5.40
C ASP A 62 17.39 5.75 -6.87
N SER A 63 16.21 5.19 -7.14
CA SER A 63 15.80 4.82 -8.49
C SER A 63 15.61 6.05 -9.38
N PRO A 64 16.17 6.06 -10.61
CA PRO A 64 15.94 7.12 -11.58
C PRO A 64 14.48 7.20 -12.05
N GLU A 65 13.69 6.13 -11.89
CA GLU A 65 12.28 6.12 -12.26
C GLU A 65 11.44 7.13 -11.50
N ARG A 66 11.88 7.55 -10.31
CA ARG A 66 11.20 8.55 -9.48
C ARG A 66 10.88 9.84 -10.25
N GLN A 67 11.77 10.25 -11.18
CA GLN A 67 11.58 11.48 -11.98
C GLN A 67 10.41 11.37 -12.97
N SER A 68 10.06 10.15 -13.39
CA SER A 68 9.03 9.89 -14.40
C SER A 68 7.68 9.45 -13.83
N LEU A 69 7.58 9.29 -12.53
CA LEU A 69 6.41 8.75 -11.82
C LEU A 69 5.96 9.71 -10.70
N PRO A 70 5.32 10.84 -11.07
CA PRO A 70 5.02 11.92 -10.11
C PRO A 70 3.70 11.73 -9.34
N ILE A 71 2.93 10.66 -9.60
CA ILE A 71 1.62 10.47 -8.98
C ILE A 71 1.70 9.34 -7.96
N PHE A 72 1.53 9.68 -6.68
CA PHE A 72 1.35 8.71 -5.62
C PHE A 72 -0.06 8.14 -5.67
N LEU A 73 -0.19 6.82 -5.52
CA LEU A 73 -1.45 6.10 -5.42
C LEU A 73 -1.40 5.19 -4.20
N SER A 74 -2.40 5.33 -3.32
CA SER A 74 -2.67 4.43 -2.21
C SER A 74 -3.97 3.69 -2.46
N ILE A 75 -3.98 2.36 -2.23
CA ILE A 75 -5.17 1.51 -2.35
C ILE A 75 -5.31 0.72 -1.05
N SER A 76 -6.45 0.89 -0.35
CA SER A 76 -6.69 0.25 0.94
C SER A 76 -7.89 -0.68 0.90
N THR A 77 -7.75 -1.85 1.53
CA THR A 77 -8.83 -2.85 1.71
C THR A 77 -8.89 -3.29 3.18
N PRO A 78 -10.08 -3.47 3.76
CA PRO A 78 -10.22 -4.11 5.05
C PRO A 78 -9.85 -5.60 4.95
N LEU A 79 -9.29 -6.17 6.01
CA LEU A 79 -9.14 -7.61 6.16
C LEU A 79 -10.54 -8.23 6.36
N ILE A 80 -10.78 -9.38 5.73
CA ILE A 80 -12.07 -10.09 5.85
C ILE A 80 -12.08 -10.94 7.13
N ASP A 81 -10.95 -11.55 7.43
CA ASP A 81 -10.78 -12.44 8.59
C ASP A 81 -9.46 -12.08 9.32
N PRO A 82 -9.43 -10.96 10.08
CA PRO A 82 -8.26 -10.58 10.84
C PRO A 82 -8.12 -11.42 12.11
N THR A 83 -6.87 -11.65 12.52
CA THR A 83 -6.53 -12.14 13.85
C THR A 83 -6.88 -11.10 14.93
N SER A 84 -6.80 -11.46 16.21
CA SER A 84 -6.96 -10.52 17.35
C SER A 84 -6.00 -9.32 17.28
N ASP A 85 -4.85 -9.50 16.65
CA ASP A 85 -3.83 -8.47 16.48
C ASP A 85 -4.04 -7.60 15.23
N GLY A 86 -5.12 -7.85 14.48
CA GLY A 86 -5.44 -7.09 13.26
C GLY A 86 -4.56 -7.46 12.07
N LEU A 87 -3.91 -8.64 12.08
CA LEU A 87 -3.18 -9.21 10.96
C LEU A 87 -4.04 -10.23 10.20
N PRO A 88 -3.78 -10.52 8.91
CA PRO A 88 -4.58 -11.47 8.15
C PRO A 88 -4.36 -12.90 8.65
N THR A 89 -5.41 -13.71 8.63
CA THR A 89 -5.27 -15.17 8.68
C THR A 89 -4.69 -15.68 7.36
N LYS A 90 -4.28 -16.98 7.33
CA LYS A 90 -3.78 -17.57 6.08
C LYS A 90 -4.80 -17.53 4.94
N ASN A 91 -6.08 -17.77 5.24
CA ASN A 91 -7.14 -17.72 4.23
C ASN A 91 -7.34 -16.31 3.68
N ASP A 92 -7.26 -15.30 4.54
CA ASP A 92 -7.37 -13.89 4.11
C ASP A 92 -6.13 -13.47 3.30
N GLU A 93 -4.94 -13.97 3.64
CA GLU A 93 -3.71 -13.72 2.87
C GLU A 93 -3.83 -14.22 1.42
N ASP A 94 -4.37 -15.41 1.19
CA ASP A 94 -4.57 -15.96 -0.16
C ASP A 94 -5.57 -15.09 -0.97
N SER A 95 -6.64 -14.62 -0.31
CA SER A 95 -7.61 -13.68 -0.90
C SER A 95 -7.00 -12.31 -1.20
N LEU A 96 -6.14 -11.81 -0.30
CA LEU A 96 -5.40 -10.56 -0.50
C LEU A 96 -4.47 -10.64 -1.70
N ASN A 97 -3.71 -11.71 -1.84
CA ASN A 97 -2.80 -11.91 -2.97
C ASN A 97 -3.56 -11.91 -4.30
N SER A 98 -4.69 -12.63 -4.38
CA SER A 98 -5.53 -12.64 -5.58
C SER A 98 -6.12 -11.26 -5.93
N TRP A 99 -6.44 -10.46 -4.92
CA TRP A 99 -6.91 -9.08 -5.09
C TRP A 99 -5.76 -8.15 -5.53
N GLU A 100 -4.58 -8.28 -4.94
CA GLU A 100 -3.38 -7.54 -5.33
C GLU A 100 -3.04 -7.78 -6.81
N ASP A 101 -3.08 -9.04 -7.27
CA ASP A 101 -2.87 -9.40 -8.67
C ASP A 101 -3.89 -8.73 -9.60
N ALA A 102 -5.17 -8.69 -9.19
CA ALA A 102 -6.22 -8.03 -9.97
C ALA A 102 -6.03 -6.51 -10.05
N VAL A 103 -5.58 -5.88 -8.96
CA VAL A 103 -5.22 -4.45 -8.92
C VAL A 103 -4.05 -4.18 -9.87
N GLU A 104 -2.97 -4.96 -9.78
CA GLU A 104 -1.79 -4.76 -10.64
C GLU A 104 -2.12 -4.93 -12.12
N ALA A 105 -2.93 -5.92 -12.48
CA ALA A 105 -3.38 -6.11 -13.86
C ALA A 105 -4.12 -4.87 -14.42
N ARG A 106 -4.89 -4.16 -13.56
CA ARG A 106 -5.56 -2.90 -13.93
C ARG A 106 -4.59 -1.75 -14.07
N LEU A 107 -3.57 -1.68 -13.22
CA LEU A 107 -2.54 -0.65 -13.31
C LEU A 107 -1.65 -0.85 -14.54
N GLN A 108 -1.29 -2.09 -14.89
CA GLN A 108 -0.52 -2.41 -16.10
C GLN A 108 -1.21 -1.92 -17.37
N SER A 109 -2.54 -2.08 -17.46
CA SER A 109 -3.31 -1.58 -18.60
C SER A 109 -3.47 -0.05 -18.63
N ALA A 110 -3.17 0.63 -17.52
CA ALA A 110 -3.26 2.09 -17.41
C ALA A 110 -1.96 2.84 -17.75
N GLY A 111 -0.82 2.15 -17.79
CA GLY A 111 0.47 2.75 -18.11
C GLY A 111 1.60 2.36 -17.14
N ARG A 112 2.65 3.18 -17.13
CA ARG A 112 3.82 2.91 -16.28
C ARG A 112 3.52 3.18 -14.82
N PHE A 113 3.93 2.24 -13.98
CA PHE A 113 3.88 2.36 -12.52
C PHE A 113 5.02 1.56 -11.87
N VAL A 114 5.24 1.82 -10.60
CA VAL A 114 6.06 0.99 -9.72
C VAL A 114 5.30 0.70 -8.44
N PHE A 115 5.46 -0.51 -7.94
CA PHE A 115 4.99 -0.91 -6.61
C PHE A 115 6.04 -0.53 -5.58
N VAL A 116 5.67 0.35 -4.66
CA VAL A 116 6.56 0.78 -3.56
C VAL A 116 6.54 -0.23 -2.42
N GLY A 117 5.37 -0.77 -2.13
CA GLY A 117 5.22 -1.74 -1.06
C GLY A 117 3.80 -1.89 -0.58
N ARG A 118 3.64 -2.72 0.44
CA ARG A 118 2.37 -2.91 1.14
C ARG A 118 2.54 -2.77 2.64
N VAL A 119 1.52 -2.24 3.29
CA VAL A 119 1.46 -2.08 4.73
C VAL A 119 0.22 -2.80 5.24
N THR A 120 0.38 -3.62 6.27
CA THR A 120 -0.74 -4.30 6.95
C THR A 120 -0.74 -3.87 8.40
N TRP A 121 -1.86 -3.32 8.84
CA TRP A 121 -2.00 -2.80 10.19
C TRP A 121 -3.47 -2.69 10.58
N ASN A 122 -3.79 -3.04 11.81
CA ASN A 122 -5.10 -2.82 12.44
C ASN A 122 -6.30 -3.22 11.56
N GLY A 123 -6.28 -4.42 11.00
CA GLY A 123 -7.37 -4.95 10.19
C GLY A 123 -7.46 -4.40 8.76
N HIS A 124 -6.42 -3.74 8.26
CA HIS A 124 -6.38 -3.20 6.90
C HIS A 124 -5.07 -3.55 6.20
N ARG A 125 -5.13 -3.65 4.87
CA ARG A 125 -3.96 -3.67 3.99
C ARG A 125 -3.99 -2.48 3.05
N GLU A 126 -2.85 -1.82 2.92
CA GLU A 126 -2.63 -0.71 2.02
C GLU A 126 -1.53 -1.07 1.01
N LEU A 127 -1.78 -0.82 -0.27
CA LEU A 127 -0.82 -0.95 -1.37
C LEU A 127 -0.38 0.44 -1.79
N LEU A 128 0.92 0.62 -1.97
CA LEU A 128 1.55 1.89 -2.29
C LEU A 128 2.20 1.82 -3.67
N TYR A 129 1.85 2.74 -4.54
CA TYR A 129 2.36 2.82 -5.91
C TYR A 129 2.77 4.24 -6.28
N TYR A 130 3.63 4.36 -7.28
CA TYR A 130 3.79 5.60 -8.06
C TYR A 130 3.50 5.34 -9.52
N LEU A 131 2.82 6.31 -10.16
CA LEU A 131 2.32 6.23 -11.53
C LEU A 131 2.87 7.37 -12.38
N ALA A 132 3.00 7.15 -13.70
CA ALA A 132 3.28 8.21 -14.65
C ALA A 132 2.08 9.15 -14.84
N THR A 133 0.86 8.61 -14.86
CA THR A 133 -0.39 9.35 -15.08
C THR A 133 -1.49 8.88 -14.14
N GLN A 134 -2.37 9.81 -13.75
CA GLN A 134 -3.43 9.52 -12.77
C GLN A 134 -4.69 8.94 -13.42
N GLN A 135 -5.18 9.57 -14.48
CA GLN A 135 -6.54 9.34 -14.97
C GLN A 135 -6.81 7.90 -15.43
N PRO A 136 -5.99 7.28 -16.28
CA PRO A 136 -6.27 5.91 -16.73
C PRO A 136 -6.29 4.90 -15.57
N ALA A 137 -5.41 5.07 -14.59
CA ALA A 137 -5.36 4.21 -13.40
C ALA A 137 -6.62 4.37 -12.55
N SER A 138 -7.06 5.60 -12.32
CA SER A 138 -8.28 5.88 -11.55
C SER A 138 -9.53 5.29 -12.21
N ASP A 139 -9.67 5.37 -13.52
CA ASP A 139 -10.82 4.84 -14.25
C ASP A 139 -10.83 3.30 -14.23
N ASN A 140 -9.66 2.68 -14.39
CA ASN A 140 -9.52 1.23 -14.33
C ASN A 140 -9.82 0.68 -12.93
N LEU A 141 -9.39 1.39 -11.87
CA LEU A 141 -9.69 1.00 -10.49
C LEU A 141 -11.15 1.20 -10.13
N LYS A 142 -11.82 2.25 -10.61
CA LYS A 142 -13.28 2.41 -10.46
C LYS A 142 -14.03 1.26 -11.12
N THR A 143 -13.64 0.91 -12.36
CA THR A 143 -14.24 -0.21 -13.08
C THR A 143 -14.05 -1.54 -12.32
N LEU A 144 -12.90 -1.75 -11.69
CA LEU A 144 -12.64 -2.91 -10.83
C LEU A 144 -13.55 -2.89 -9.60
N ALA A 145 -13.68 -1.75 -8.92
CA ALA A 145 -14.50 -1.60 -7.73
C ALA A 145 -16.00 -1.83 -8.01
N ASP A 146 -16.50 -1.33 -9.15
CA ASP A 146 -17.92 -1.41 -9.52
C ASP A 146 -18.32 -2.78 -10.06
N GLY A 147 -17.41 -3.59 -10.52
CA GLY A 147 -17.77 -4.74 -11.34
C GLY A 147 -17.35 -6.12 -10.87
N ARG A 148 -16.22 -6.32 -10.26
CA ARG A 148 -15.69 -7.68 -10.00
C ARG A 148 -14.54 -7.75 -8.99
N ALA A 149 -14.37 -6.77 -8.15
CA ALA A 149 -13.39 -6.89 -7.08
C ALA A 149 -13.79 -8.03 -6.14
N THR A 150 -12.87 -8.93 -5.85
CA THR A 150 -13.09 -10.05 -4.90
C THR A 150 -13.28 -9.56 -3.47
N ARG A 151 -12.94 -8.27 -3.22
CA ARG A 151 -13.09 -7.62 -1.92
C ARG A 151 -13.29 -6.10 -2.08
N PRO A 152 -13.98 -5.44 -1.11
CA PRO A 152 -14.14 -4.00 -1.13
C PRO A 152 -12.79 -3.31 -0.96
N PHE A 153 -12.57 -2.22 -1.68
CA PHE A 153 -11.40 -1.38 -1.52
C PHE A 153 -11.70 0.07 -1.82
N ALA A 154 -10.82 0.94 -1.39
CA ALA A 154 -10.83 2.34 -1.77
C ALA A 154 -9.43 2.77 -2.20
N PHE A 155 -9.37 3.84 -2.98
CA PHE A 155 -8.09 4.37 -3.41
C PHE A 155 -8.10 5.90 -3.42
N ALA A 156 -6.92 6.47 -3.27
CA ALA A 156 -6.65 7.89 -3.41
C ALA A 156 -5.36 8.09 -4.19
N SER A 157 -5.31 9.12 -5.02
CA SER A 157 -4.11 9.50 -5.75
C SER A 157 -3.87 11.00 -5.66
N GLU A 158 -2.60 11.38 -5.59
CA GLU A 158 -2.18 12.77 -5.53
C GLU A 158 -0.84 12.97 -6.22
N ARG A 159 -0.56 14.21 -6.62
CA ARG A 159 0.74 14.56 -7.20
C ARG A 159 1.79 14.68 -6.09
N ASP A 160 2.86 13.89 -6.20
CA ASP A 160 3.98 13.86 -5.25
C ASP A 160 5.31 13.64 -6.01
N GLU A 161 5.74 14.66 -6.75
CA GLU A 161 6.97 14.61 -7.57
C GLU A 161 8.23 14.30 -6.78
N LYS A 162 8.26 14.65 -5.50
CA LYS A 162 9.42 14.46 -4.62
C LYS A 162 9.40 13.11 -3.92
N TRP A 163 8.37 12.30 -4.12
CA TRP A 163 8.18 11.01 -3.43
C TRP A 163 8.18 11.14 -1.90
N THR A 164 7.61 12.22 -1.41
CA THR A 164 7.53 12.52 0.02
C THR A 164 6.76 11.45 0.78
N LYS A 165 5.68 10.92 0.17
CA LYS A 165 4.84 9.88 0.77
C LYS A 165 5.60 8.56 0.96
N ALA A 166 6.38 8.14 -0.04
CA ALA A 166 7.23 6.96 0.10
C ALA A 166 8.50 7.25 0.91
N GLY A 167 8.92 8.51 1.03
CA GLY A 167 10.13 8.91 1.75
C GLY A 167 10.14 8.43 3.20
N PHE A 168 8.98 8.39 3.85
CA PHE A 168 8.84 7.82 5.18
C PHE A 168 9.34 6.38 5.27
N TRP A 169 9.05 5.57 4.26
CA TRP A 169 9.43 4.16 4.20
C TRP A 169 10.85 3.97 3.67
N LEU A 170 11.18 4.64 2.56
CA LEU A 170 12.42 4.46 1.83
C LEU A 170 13.65 5.02 2.57
N ASN A 171 13.49 6.04 3.42
CA ASN A 171 14.59 6.67 4.15
C ASN A 171 14.88 6.01 5.51
N ARG A 172 14.21 4.92 5.86
CA ARG A 172 14.50 4.17 7.08
C ARG A 172 15.85 3.43 6.95
N LYS A 173 16.68 3.56 7.98
CA LYS A 173 17.97 2.87 8.12
C LYS A 173 17.79 1.59 8.92
#